data_71a0a11e48b29aa5e7b73c745f98b359
#
_entry.id   71a0a11e48b29aa5e7b73c745f98b359
#
_cell.length_a   1.000
_cell.length_b   1.000
_cell.length_c   1.000
_cell.angle_alpha   90.00
_cell.angle_beta   90.00
_cell.angle_gamma   90.00
#
_symmetry.space_group_name_H-M   'P 1'
#
loop_
_entity.id
_entity.type
_entity.pdbx_description
1 polymer ?
#
loop_
_entity_poly.entity_id
_entity_poly.type
_entity_poly.pdbx_seq_one_letter_code
_entity_poly.pdbx_strand_id
1 'polypeptide(L)'
;MRLAKATLIWAALATAICVPIAFAAASPLLAWRGPVYVLAGFAGIVALGLALVQPLLIAGYLPGLSAYRGRRVHHWIGGALVVAVVVHVGGLWITSPPDMIDALLFASPTPFSPFGVIAMWAIF
;
A
#
# COMPACT_ATOMS: atom_id res chain seq x y z
N MET A 1 29.70 3.24 -11.25
CA MET A 1 28.88 4.18 -10.46
C MET A 1 27.40 4.18 -10.79
N ARG A 2 26.97 4.29 -12.05
CA ARG A 2 25.52 4.33 -12.42
C ARG A 2 24.80 3.01 -12.13
N LEU A 3 25.39 1.86 -12.42
CA LEU A 3 24.80 0.53 -12.15
C LEU A 3 24.60 0.28 -10.65
N ALA A 4 25.59 0.62 -9.81
CA ALA A 4 25.49 0.45 -8.37
C ALA A 4 24.35 1.29 -7.77
N LYS A 5 24.18 2.54 -8.23
CA LYS A 5 23.04 3.38 -7.82
C LYS A 5 21.69 2.78 -8.23
N ALA A 6 21.59 2.26 -9.46
CA ALA A 6 20.37 1.62 -9.94
C ALA A 6 20.02 0.39 -9.09
N THR A 7 20.99 -0.47 -8.82
CA THR A 7 20.80 -1.65 -7.96
C THR A 7 20.35 -1.25 -6.56
N LEU A 8 20.96 -0.22 -5.95
CA LEU A 8 20.57 0.26 -4.63
C LEU A 8 19.13 0.79 -4.60
N ILE A 9 18.71 1.55 -5.61
CA ILE A 9 17.33 2.07 -5.67
C ILE A 9 16.32 0.91 -5.76
N TRP A 10 16.57 -0.06 -6.66
CA TRP A 10 15.68 -1.21 -6.79
C TRP A 10 15.69 -2.11 -5.55
N ALA A 11 16.85 -2.32 -4.92
CA ALA A 11 16.96 -3.09 -3.68
C ALA A 11 16.21 -2.41 -2.54
N ALA A 12 16.39 -1.09 -2.36
CA ALA A 12 15.69 -0.33 -1.33
C ALA A 12 14.17 -0.38 -1.53
N LEU A 13 13.70 -0.21 -2.78
CA LEU A 13 12.28 -0.30 -3.10
C LEU A 13 11.71 -1.70 -2.85
N ALA A 14 12.42 -2.74 -3.29
CA ALA A 14 12.02 -4.12 -3.04
C ALA A 14 11.95 -4.43 -1.54
N THR A 15 12.95 -3.98 -0.76
CA THR A 15 12.96 -4.12 0.70
C THR A 15 11.78 -3.39 1.33
N ALA A 16 11.52 -2.14 0.95
CA ALA A 16 10.41 -1.35 1.48
C ALA A 16 9.03 -1.98 1.22
N ILE A 17 8.87 -2.71 0.12
CA ILE A 17 7.61 -3.40 -0.22
C ILE A 17 7.55 -4.80 0.41
N CYS A 18 8.61 -5.60 0.30
CA CYS A 18 8.59 -7.01 0.69
C CYS A 18 8.67 -7.20 2.21
N VAL A 19 9.41 -6.35 2.93
CA VAL A 19 9.59 -6.50 4.38
C VAL A 19 8.28 -6.38 5.15
N PRO A 20 7.42 -5.35 4.93
CA PRO A 20 6.13 -5.28 5.62
C PRO A 20 5.21 -6.47 5.31
N ILE A 21 5.22 -6.95 4.06
CA ILE A 21 4.45 -8.13 3.65
C ILE A 21 4.94 -9.37 4.40
N ALA A 22 6.25 -9.58 4.47
CA ALA A 22 6.84 -10.72 5.16
C ALA A 22 6.55 -10.70 6.67
N PHE A 23 6.68 -9.53 7.31
CA PHE A 23 6.33 -9.38 8.73
C PHE A 23 4.83 -9.64 8.99
N ALA A 24 3.95 -9.13 8.13
CA ALA A 24 2.53 -9.39 8.23
C ALA A 24 2.21 -10.88 8.07
N ALA A 25 2.83 -11.54 7.07
CA ALA A 25 2.64 -12.97 6.82
C ALA A 25 3.16 -13.87 7.97
N ALA A 26 4.21 -13.44 8.66
CA ALA A 26 4.78 -14.14 9.81
C ALA A 26 4.06 -13.81 11.14
N SER A 27 3.06 -12.95 11.12
CA SER A 27 2.37 -12.50 12.35
C SER A 27 1.53 -13.63 12.97
N PRO A 28 1.72 -13.95 14.26
CA PRO A 28 0.90 -14.92 14.96
C PRO A 28 -0.57 -14.48 15.09
N LEU A 29 -0.84 -13.19 14.93
CA LEU A 29 -2.19 -12.62 15.00
C LEU A 29 -3.10 -13.06 13.84
N LEU A 30 -2.52 -13.58 12.75
CA LEU A 30 -3.31 -14.11 11.62
C LEU A 30 -4.13 -15.35 12.01
N ALA A 31 -3.66 -16.17 12.95
CA ALA A 31 -4.31 -17.41 13.35
C ALA A 31 -5.73 -17.21 13.90
N TRP A 32 -6.04 -16.03 14.39
CA TRP A 32 -7.33 -15.71 15.02
C TRP A 32 -8.25 -14.86 14.12
N ARG A 33 -7.83 -14.57 12.89
CA ARG A 33 -8.56 -13.68 11.99
C ARG A 33 -9.20 -14.44 10.85
N GLY A 34 -10.41 -14.02 10.49
CA GLY A 34 -11.10 -14.57 9.33
C GLY A 34 -10.41 -14.20 7.99
N PRO A 35 -10.63 -14.99 6.94
CA PRO A 35 -9.93 -14.81 5.67
C PRO A 35 -10.19 -13.45 5.02
N VAL A 36 -11.39 -12.90 5.16
CA VAL A 36 -11.73 -11.57 4.62
C VAL A 36 -10.92 -10.47 5.31
N TYR A 37 -10.77 -10.56 6.63
CA TYR A 37 -9.95 -9.61 7.39
C TYR A 37 -8.48 -9.69 7.00
N VAL A 38 -7.94 -10.91 6.85
CA VAL A 38 -6.56 -11.14 6.42
C VAL A 38 -6.33 -10.56 5.03
N LEU A 39 -7.23 -10.85 4.08
CA LEU A 39 -7.16 -10.30 2.72
C LEU A 39 -7.20 -8.78 2.73
N ALA A 40 -8.11 -8.18 3.51
CA ALA A 40 -8.20 -6.74 3.65
C ALA A 40 -6.90 -6.14 4.23
N GLY A 41 -6.30 -6.76 5.23
CA GLY A 41 -5.03 -6.35 5.81
C GLY A 41 -3.89 -6.35 4.79
N PHE A 42 -3.74 -7.45 4.05
CA PHE A 42 -2.73 -7.53 2.98
C PHE A 42 -2.98 -6.54 1.85
N ALA A 43 -4.25 -6.33 1.46
CA ALA A 43 -4.59 -5.31 0.46
C ALA A 43 -4.15 -3.91 0.90
N GLY A 44 -4.28 -3.57 2.19
CA GLY A 44 -3.79 -2.31 2.75
C GLY A 44 -2.26 -2.18 2.67
N ILE A 45 -1.51 -3.24 3.00
CA ILE A 45 -0.05 -3.25 2.90
C ILE A 45 0.39 -3.10 1.43
N VAL A 46 -0.25 -3.80 0.52
CA VAL A 46 0.00 -3.68 -0.92
C VAL A 46 -0.31 -2.27 -1.41
N ALA A 47 -1.43 -1.68 -0.99
CA ALA A 47 -1.80 -0.31 -1.32
C ALA A 47 -0.71 0.69 -0.90
N LEU A 48 -0.14 0.56 0.31
CA LEU A 48 0.99 1.39 0.76
C LEU A 48 2.22 1.26 -0.14
N GLY A 49 2.56 0.02 -0.54
CA GLY A 49 3.66 -0.23 -1.46
C GLY A 49 3.43 0.41 -2.84
N LEU A 50 2.21 0.28 -3.38
CA LEU A 50 1.83 0.89 -4.64
C LEU A 50 1.82 2.42 -4.54
N ALA A 51 1.33 2.99 -3.44
CA ALA A 51 1.36 4.44 -3.19
C ALA A 51 2.79 4.99 -3.13
N LEU A 52 3.73 4.25 -2.54
CA LEU A 52 5.15 4.61 -2.54
C LEU A 52 5.74 4.66 -3.96
N VAL A 53 5.36 3.71 -4.82
CA VAL A 53 5.88 3.63 -6.20
C VAL A 53 5.36 4.76 -7.10
N GLN A 54 4.13 5.23 -6.88
CA GLN A 54 3.46 6.23 -7.73
C GLN A 54 4.29 7.51 -7.97
N PRO A 55 4.73 8.24 -6.93
CA PRO A 55 5.52 9.45 -7.13
C PRO A 55 6.90 9.17 -7.74
N LEU A 56 7.50 8.01 -7.44
CA LEU A 56 8.80 7.63 -7.99
C LEU A 56 8.75 7.42 -9.52
N LEU A 57 7.63 6.89 -10.02
CA LEU A 57 7.39 6.70 -11.45
C LEU A 57 7.27 8.05 -12.18
N ILE A 58 6.47 8.98 -11.64
CA ILE A 58 6.24 10.29 -12.26
C ILE A 58 7.49 11.16 -12.18
N ALA A 59 8.18 11.15 -11.05
CA ALA A 59 9.42 11.90 -10.86
C ALA A 59 10.62 11.33 -11.64
N GLY A 60 10.47 10.15 -12.26
CA GLY A 60 11.54 9.54 -13.04
C GLY A 60 12.72 9.03 -12.21
N TYR A 61 12.51 8.75 -10.94
CA TYR A 61 13.56 8.25 -10.04
C TYR A 61 13.89 6.78 -10.24
N LEU A 62 13.06 6.03 -10.98
CA LEU A 62 13.26 4.60 -11.17
C LEU A 62 14.19 4.34 -12.36
N PRO A 63 15.41 3.82 -12.14
CA PRO A 63 16.39 3.62 -13.20
C PRO A 63 15.92 2.61 -14.26
N GLY A 64 16.23 2.89 -15.52
CA GLY A 64 15.87 2.01 -16.65
C GLY A 64 14.45 2.23 -17.20
N LEU A 65 13.64 3.10 -16.57
CA LEU A 65 12.34 3.48 -17.09
C LEU A 65 12.43 4.82 -17.84
N SER A 66 12.07 4.83 -19.13
CA SER A 66 11.87 6.07 -19.86
C SER A 66 10.63 6.80 -19.35
N ALA A 67 10.55 8.12 -19.54
CA ALA A 67 9.40 8.92 -19.13
C ALA A 67 8.05 8.38 -19.68
N TYR A 68 8.05 7.89 -20.91
CA TYR A 68 6.86 7.29 -21.53
C TYR A 68 6.44 6.00 -20.80
N ARG A 69 7.39 5.08 -20.55
CA ARG A 69 7.10 3.83 -19.82
C ARG A 69 6.71 4.12 -18.38
N GLY A 70 7.37 5.07 -17.72
CA GLY A 70 7.03 5.49 -16.36
C GLY A 70 5.58 5.93 -16.23
N ARG A 71 5.09 6.78 -17.16
CA ARG A 71 3.69 7.20 -17.17
C ARG A 71 2.72 6.05 -17.42
N ARG A 72 3.03 5.14 -18.36
CA ARG A 72 2.18 3.98 -18.64
C ARG A 72 2.09 3.06 -17.42
N VAL A 73 3.21 2.76 -16.77
CA VAL A 73 3.26 1.93 -15.55
C VAL A 73 2.53 2.63 -14.41
N HIS A 74 2.68 3.95 -14.26
CA HIS A 74 1.94 4.74 -13.28
C HIS A 74 0.42 4.57 -13.40
N HIS A 75 -0.15 4.61 -14.62
CA HIS A 75 -1.58 4.38 -14.81
C HIS A 75 -2.02 2.99 -14.36
N TRP A 76 -1.28 1.93 -14.72
CA TRP A 76 -1.60 0.57 -14.31
C TRP A 76 -1.48 0.36 -12.79
N ILE A 77 -0.40 0.87 -12.20
CA ILE A 77 -0.19 0.80 -10.75
C ILE A 77 -1.23 1.66 -10.03
N GLY A 78 -1.63 2.81 -10.58
CA GLY A 78 -2.70 3.63 -10.04
C GLY A 78 -4.03 2.89 -10.00
N GLY A 79 -4.40 2.21 -11.09
CA GLY A 79 -5.60 1.36 -11.11
C GLY A 79 -5.53 0.23 -10.06
N ALA A 80 -4.39 -0.45 -9.97
CA ALA A 80 -4.18 -1.50 -8.97
C ALA A 80 -4.24 -0.95 -7.53
N LEU A 81 -3.71 0.26 -7.29
CA LEU A 81 -3.79 0.96 -6.01
C LEU A 81 -5.24 1.22 -5.61
N VAL A 82 -6.05 1.76 -6.52
CA VAL A 82 -7.49 2.00 -6.26
C VAL A 82 -8.20 0.69 -5.90
N VAL A 83 -7.96 -0.39 -6.65
CA VAL A 83 -8.54 -1.71 -6.35
C VAL A 83 -8.09 -2.20 -4.98
N ALA A 84 -6.81 -2.08 -4.65
CA ALA A 84 -6.28 -2.51 -3.36
C ALA A 84 -6.91 -1.72 -2.19
N VAL A 85 -7.09 -0.41 -2.34
CA VAL A 85 -7.78 0.42 -1.34
C VAL A 85 -9.24 0.01 -1.18
N VAL A 86 -9.97 -0.22 -2.28
CA VAL A 86 -11.37 -0.68 -2.24
C VAL A 86 -11.49 -2.04 -1.53
N VAL A 87 -10.60 -2.98 -1.82
CA VAL A 87 -10.57 -4.30 -1.15
C VAL A 87 -10.24 -4.14 0.33
N HIS A 88 -9.28 -3.29 0.68
CA HIS A 88 -8.90 -3.01 2.07
C HIS A 88 -10.07 -2.43 2.86
N VAL A 89 -10.62 -1.33 2.40
CA VAL A 89 -11.70 -0.62 3.08
C VAL A 89 -12.98 -1.46 3.10
N GLY A 90 -13.36 -2.06 1.97
CA GLY A 90 -14.55 -2.91 1.87
C GLY A 90 -14.47 -4.16 2.74
N GLY A 91 -13.32 -4.82 2.78
CA GLY A 91 -13.11 -5.99 3.64
C GLY A 91 -13.14 -5.65 5.13
N LEU A 92 -12.55 -4.52 5.54
CA LEU A 92 -12.64 -4.04 6.92
C LEU A 92 -14.06 -3.59 7.27
N TRP A 93 -14.79 -2.98 6.34
CA TRP A 93 -16.20 -2.62 6.54
C TRP A 93 -17.07 -3.85 6.82
N ILE A 94 -16.82 -4.95 6.11
CA ILE A 94 -17.56 -6.21 6.31
C ILE A 94 -17.20 -6.88 7.65
N THR A 95 -15.91 -6.82 8.05
CA THR A 95 -15.42 -7.57 9.21
C THR A 95 -15.43 -6.80 10.52
N SER A 96 -15.29 -5.47 10.47
CA SER A 96 -15.19 -4.59 11.64
C SER A 96 -15.81 -3.21 11.35
N PRO A 97 -17.14 -3.12 11.13
CA PRO A 97 -17.79 -1.84 10.82
C PRO A 97 -17.56 -0.75 11.88
N PRO A 98 -17.58 -1.04 13.20
CA PRO A 98 -17.32 -0.01 14.20
C PRO A 98 -15.92 0.59 14.09
N ASP A 99 -14.89 -0.25 13.87
CA ASP A 99 -13.51 0.23 13.72
C ASP A 99 -13.36 1.13 12.48
N MET A 100 -14.11 0.82 11.41
CA MET A 100 -14.11 1.64 10.20
C MET A 100 -14.78 2.99 10.42
N ILE A 101 -15.89 3.03 11.17
CA ILE A 101 -16.57 4.29 11.54
C ILE A 101 -15.64 5.13 12.39
N ASP A 102 -15.02 4.54 13.41
CA ASP A 102 -14.07 5.25 14.30
C ASP A 102 -12.86 5.77 13.51
N ALA A 103 -12.35 5.00 12.53
CA ALA A 103 -11.29 5.44 11.66
C ALA A 103 -11.69 6.67 10.83
N LEU A 104 -12.86 6.63 10.18
CA LEU A 104 -13.36 7.71 9.34
C LEU A 104 -13.67 8.99 10.16
N LEU A 105 -14.07 8.84 11.42
CA LEU A 105 -14.32 9.93 12.35
C LEU A 105 -13.06 10.42 13.08
N PHE A 106 -11.88 9.85 12.77
CA PHE A 106 -10.62 10.12 13.45
C PHE A 106 -10.65 9.81 14.96
N ALA A 107 -11.54 8.93 15.39
CA ALA A 107 -11.72 8.47 16.77
C ALA A 107 -11.06 7.12 17.06
N SER A 108 -10.46 6.49 16.06
CA SER A 108 -9.79 5.19 16.20
C SER A 108 -8.65 5.26 17.22
N PRO A 109 -8.52 4.27 18.13
CA PRO A 109 -7.40 4.18 19.05
C PRO A 109 -6.06 3.86 18.36
N THR A 110 -6.10 3.47 17.08
CA THR A 110 -4.89 3.17 16.31
C THR A 110 -4.23 4.46 15.80
N PRO A 111 -3.01 4.79 16.24
CA PRO A 111 -2.38 6.08 15.94
C PRO A 111 -2.10 6.33 14.45
N PHE A 112 -2.07 5.28 13.63
CA PHE A 112 -1.82 5.37 12.19
C PHE A 112 -3.11 5.54 11.35
N SER A 113 -4.28 5.32 11.93
CA SER A 113 -5.56 5.38 11.26
C SER A 113 -5.83 6.73 10.56
N PRO A 114 -5.58 7.89 11.19
CA PRO A 114 -5.78 9.18 10.54
C PRO A 114 -4.98 9.35 9.24
N PHE A 115 -3.73 8.89 9.24
CA PHE A 115 -2.88 8.96 8.04
C PHE A 115 -3.42 8.07 6.91
N GLY A 116 -3.95 6.88 7.24
CA GLY A 116 -4.60 5.99 6.28
C GLY A 116 -5.84 6.62 5.65
N VAL A 117 -6.69 7.26 6.45
CA VAL A 117 -7.90 7.95 5.98
C VAL A 117 -7.55 9.14 5.09
N ILE A 118 -6.59 9.98 5.50
CA ILE A 118 -6.11 11.11 4.67
C ILE A 118 -5.52 10.61 3.36
N ALA A 119 -4.70 9.56 3.39
CA ALA A 119 -4.13 8.97 2.18
C ALA A 119 -5.21 8.41 1.25
N MET A 120 -6.23 7.74 1.78
CA MET A 120 -7.38 7.27 1.01
C MET A 120 -8.06 8.42 0.28
N TRP A 121 -8.41 9.50 0.97
CA TRP A 121 -9.05 10.68 0.35
C TRP A 121 -8.16 11.40 -0.66
N ALA A 122 -6.83 11.31 -0.52
CA ALA A 122 -5.89 11.87 -1.49
C ALA A 122 -5.77 11.04 -2.78
N ILE A 123 -6.21 9.78 -2.77
CA ILE A 123 -6.19 8.86 -3.93
C ILE A 123 -7.47 9.02 -4.77
N PHE A 124 -8.59 9.34 -4.15
CA PHE A 124 -9.90 9.52 -4.79
C PHE A 124 -10.21 10.99 -5.07
#